data_25ccd89cb55d7ef8340600f62c3bf484
#
_entry.id   25ccd89cb55d7ef8340600f62c3bf484
#
_cell.length_a   1.000
_cell.length_b   1.000
_cell.length_c   1.000
_cell.angle_alpha   90.00
_cell.angle_beta   90.00
_cell.angle_gamma   90.00
#
_symmetry.space_group_name_H-M   'P 1'
#
loop_
_entity.id
_entity.type
_entity.pdbx_description
1 polymer ?
#
loop_
_entity_poly.entity_id
_entity_poly.type
_entity_poly.pdbx_seq_one_letter_code
_entity_poly.pdbx_strand_id
1 'polypeptide(L)'
;MREMINLNFNWFFSCNFEDEHLKDYTNVTGFHKVHIPHNIVNIPFNYFDEKETQKTVTYKHDLEIKEAYQDKSILLIFEGVAHVATIYINDDFVLTHKGGYDEFKVDISEYVKYGEKNILTVIVDSRENPNVPPFGGLIDYLGYGGI
;
A
#
# COMPACT_ATOMS: atom_id res chain seq x y z
N MET A 1 15.63 6.84 21.66
CA MET A 1 15.88 7.68 20.45
C MET A 1 14.90 7.21 19.37
N ARG A 2 14.21 8.13 18.70
CA ARG A 2 13.32 7.82 17.56
C ARG A 2 14.17 7.88 16.28
N GLU A 3 14.11 6.84 15.45
CA GLU A 3 14.67 6.81 14.10
C GLU A 3 13.52 6.82 13.09
N MET A 4 13.66 7.56 12.00
CA MET A 4 12.71 7.59 10.89
C MET A 4 13.41 7.15 9.63
N ILE A 5 12.82 6.20 8.92
CA ILE A 5 13.32 5.67 7.66
C ILE A 5 12.28 5.95 6.59
N ASN A 6 12.70 6.60 5.50
CA ASN A 6 11.83 6.87 4.36
C ASN A 6 11.73 5.62 3.48
N LEU A 7 10.51 5.18 3.21
CA LEU A 7 10.21 4.01 2.39
C LEU A 7 9.62 4.36 1.02
N ASN A 8 9.73 5.60 0.56
CA ASN A 8 9.09 6.04 -0.69
C ASN A 8 9.69 5.44 -1.96
N PHE A 9 10.82 4.74 -1.86
CA PHE A 9 11.55 4.24 -3.02
C PHE A 9 11.52 2.72 -3.12
N ASN A 10 11.69 2.21 -4.34
CA ASN A 10 11.88 0.79 -4.64
C ASN A 10 10.70 -0.12 -4.26
N TRP A 11 9.50 0.35 -4.48
CA TRP A 11 8.31 -0.48 -4.39
C TRP A 11 8.14 -1.35 -5.64
N PHE A 12 7.53 -2.50 -5.46
CA PHE A 12 7.05 -3.36 -6.52
C PHE A 12 5.54 -3.18 -6.65
N PHE A 13 5.05 -2.96 -7.85
CA PHE A 13 3.65 -2.67 -8.15
C PHE A 13 3.09 -3.65 -9.16
N SER A 14 1.91 -4.22 -8.86
CA SER A 14 1.08 -4.95 -9.81
C SER A 14 -0.24 -4.21 -10.00
N CYS A 15 -0.65 -4.02 -11.26
CA CYS A 15 -1.89 -3.29 -11.61
C CYS A 15 -3.17 -4.07 -11.30
N ASN A 16 -3.06 -5.26 -10.70
CA ASN A 16 -4.16 -6.09 -10.22
C ASN A 16 -3.77 -6.77 -8.91
N PHE A 17 -4.77 -7.27 -8.23
CA PHE A 17 -4.62 -8.17 -7.11
C PHE A 17 -4.96 -9.59 -7.54
N GLU A 18 -4.12 -10.53 -7.13
CA GLU A 18 -4.33 -11.97 -7.27
C GLU A 18 -4.03 -12.65 -5.93
N ASP A 19 -4.73 -13.73 -5.60
CA ASP A 19 -4.54 -14.46 -4.33
C ASP A 19 -3.11 -15.01 -4.19
N GLU A 20 -2.44 -15.31 -5.29
CA GLU A 20 -1.04 -15.73 -5.36
C GLU A 20 -0.09 -14.68 -4.81
N HIS A 21 -0.44 -13.39 -4.86
CA HIS A 21 0.36 -12.31 -4.29
C HIS A 21 0.50 -12.42 -2.75
N LEU A 22 -0.45 -13.06 -2.09
CA LEU A 22 -0.42 -13.34 -0.66
C LEU A 22 0.17 -14.72 -0.35
N LYS A 23 -0.15 -15.75 -1.15
CA LYS A 23 0.35 -17.12 -0.95
C LYS A 23 1.87 -17.20 -1.13
N ASP A 24 2.39 -16.50 -2.12
CA ASP A 24 3.83 -16.37 -2.37
C ASP A 24 4.23 -14.89 -2.24
N TYR A 25 4.26 -14.43 -0.99
CA TYR A 25 4.50 -13.01 -0.70
C TYR A 25 5.88 -12.52 -1.15
N THR A 26 6.84 -13.40 -1.33
CA THR A 26 8.20 -13.07 -1.80
C THR A 26 8.27 -12.91 -3.32
N ASN A 27 7.30 -13.46 -4.06
CA ASN A 27 7.29 -13.41 -5.51
C ASN A 27 6.85 -12.03 -6.00
N VAL A 28 7.68 -11.44 -6.85
CA VAL A 28 7.43 -10.16 -7.53
C VAL A 28 7.48 -10.28 -9.05
N THR A 29 7.34 -11.50 -9.57
CA THR A 29 7.29 -11.73 -11.02
C THR A 29 6.08 -11.01 -11.62
N GLY A 30 6.32 -10.22 -12.67
CA GLY A 30 5.29 -9.39 -13.30
C GLY A 30 5.00 -8.06 -12.61
N PHE A 31 5.64 -7.80 -11.47
CA PHE A 31 5.58 -6.49 -10.82
C PHE A 31 6.53 -5.49 -11.50
N HIS A 32 6.14 -4.23 -11.49
CA HIS A 32 6.97 -3.12 -11.96
C HIS A 32 7.56 -2.37 -10.75
N LYS A 33 8.78 -1.84 -10.92
CA LYS A 33 9.36 -0.96 -9.90
C LYS A 33 8.76 0.43 -9.98
N VAL A 34 8.33 0.96 -8.84
CA VAL A 34 7.76 2.30 -8.73
C VAL A 34 8.31 3.01 -7.48
N HIS A 35 8.11 4.31 -7.43
CA HIS A 35 8.31 5.13 -6.24
C HIS A 35 6.97 5.72 -5.82
N ILE A 36 6.76 5.93 -4.54
CA ILE A 36 5.58 6.61 -4.03
C ILE A 36 5.92 8.08 -3.72
N PRO A 37 4.97 8.99 -3.84
CA PRO A 37 3.57 8.81 -4.22
C PRO A 37 3.40 8.23 -5.64
N HIS A 38 2.49 7.29 -5.81
CA HIS A 38 2.24 6.61 -7.08
C HIS A 38 0.75 6.54 -7.38
N ASN A 39 0.37 6.92 -8.61
CA ASN A 39 -0.98 6.71 -9.11
C ASN A 39 -1.04 5.39 -9.90
N ILE A 40 -2.06 4.60 -9.65
CA ILE A 40 -2.23 3.26 -10.23
C ILE A 40 -2.39 3.25 -11.75
N VAL A 41 -2.70 4.39 -12.35
CA VAL A 41 -2.76 4.59 -13.80
C VAL A 41 -2.12 5.91 -14.21
N ASN A 42 -1.52 5.94 -15.39
CA ASN A 42 -1.12 7.18 -16.03
C ASN A 42 -2.35 7.83 -16.66
N ILE A 43 -2.76 8.97 -16.13
CA ILE A 43 -3.91 9.71 -16.63
C ILE A 43 -3.45 10.59 -17.79
N PRO A 44 -4.03 10.46 -19.00
CA PRO A 44 -3.74 11.35 -20.11
C PRO A 44 -4.27 12.77 -19.82
N PHE A 45 -3.63 13.78 -20.41
CA PHE A 45 -3.98 15.18 -20.21
C PHE A 45 -5.43 15.52 -20.62
N ASN A 46 -5.93 14.82 -21.66
CA ASN A 46 -7.29 14.98 -22.17
C ASN A 46 -7.98 13.60 -22.17
N TYR A 47 -9.17 13.51 -21.67
CA TYR A 47 -10.01 12.32 -21.67
C TYR A 47 -9.38 11.07 -21.01
N PHE A 48 -9.95 10.67 -19.92
CA PHE A 48 -9.70 9.35 -19.35
C PHE A 48 -11.02 8.78 -18.85
N ASP A 49 -11.05 7.45 -18.80
CA ASP A 49 -12.17 6.73 -18.21
C ASP A 49 -11.92 6.63 -16.70
N GLU A 50 -12.81 7.21 -15.89
CA GLU A 50 -12.77 7.13 -14.43
C GLU A 50 -12.68 5.69 -13.92
N LYS A 51 -13.20 4.74 -14.68
CA LYS A 51 -13.15 3.31 -14.33
C LYS A 51 -11.73 2.75 -14.31
N GLU A 52 -10.80 3.37 -15.01
CA GLU A 52 -9.40 2.92 -15.00
C GLU A 52 -8.73 3.04 -13.63
N THR A 53 -9.20 3.97 -12.79
CA THR A 53 -8.71 4.12 -11.42
C THR A 53 -9.44 3.22 -10.43
N GLN A 54 -10.56 2.59 -10.84
CA GLN A 54 -11.40 1.78 -9.96
C GLN A 54 -11.02 0.30 -10.01
N LYS A 55 -9.94 -0.05 -9.35
CA LYS A 55 -9.44 -1.42 -9.30
C LYS A 55 -8.77 -1.74 -7.97
N THR A 56 -8.53 -3.00 -7.72
CA THR A 56 -7.71 -3.47 -6.62
C THR A 56 -6.32 -3.82 -7.15
N VAL A 57 -5.30 -3.25 -6.53
CA VAL A 57 -3.89 -3.39 -6.93
C VAL A 57 -3.03 -3.88 -5.78
N THR A 58 -1.81 -4.33 -6.10
CA THR A 58 -0.87 -4.84 -5.10
C THR A 58 0.42 -4.03 -5.14
N TYR A 59 0.87 -3.59 -3.96
CA TYR A 59 2.19 -3.04 -3.73
C TYR A 59 2.98 -3.95 -2.81
N LYS A 60 4.27 -4.11 -3.06
CA LYS A 60 5.20 -4.82 -2.17
C LYS A 60 6.45 -3.99 -1.93
N HIS A 61 7.00 -4.07 -0.73
CA HIS A 61 8.25 -3.41 -0.37
C HIS A 61 9.09 -4.31 0.54
N ASP A 62 10.39 -4.34 0.27
CA ASP A 62 11.35 -5.02 1.13
C ASP A 62 11.57 -4.21 2.41
N LEU A 63 11.42 -4.84 3.56
CA LEU A 63 11.72 -4.25 4.86
C LEU A 63 12.89 -4.98 5.53
N GLU A 64 13.99 -4.28 5.74
CA GLU A 64 15.11 -4.76 6.52
C GLU A 64 14.99 -4.26 7.96
N ILE A 65 14.64 -5.16 8.87
CA ILE A 65 14.48 -4.82 10.28
C ILE A 65 15.70 -5.34 11.05
N LYS A 66 16.47 -4.40 11.57
CA LYS A 66 17.72 -4.74 12.30
C LYS A 66 17.41 -5.51 13.59
N GLU A 67 18.27 -6.47 13.94
CA GLU A 67 18.23 -7.21 15.21
C GLU A 67 18.16 -6.26 16.42
N ALA A 68 18.90 -5.14 16.36
CA ALA A 68 18.97 -4.13 17.42
C ALA A 68 17.63 -3.39 17.69
N TYR A 69 16.59 -3.69 16.91
CA TYR A 69 15.25 -3.09 17.10
C TYR A 69 14.29 -4.00 17.86
N GLN A 70 14.72 -5.19 18.30
CA GLN A 70 13.88 -6.20 18.93
C GLN A 70 13.09 -5.70 20.15
N ASP A 71 13.65 -4.75 20.91
CA ASP A 71 12.98 -4.15 22.08
C ASP A 71 12.32 -2.79 21.75
N LYS A 72 12.03 -2.51 20.49
CA LYS A 72 11.46 -1.23 20.04
C LYS A 72 10.14 -1.45 19.31
N SER A 73 9.27 -0.46 19.38
CA SER A 73 8.08 -0.43 18.54
C SER A 73 8.45 -0.04 17.10
N ILE A 74 8.03 -0.85 16.14
CA ILE A 74 8.20 -0.61 14.71
C ILE A 74 6.87 -0.16 14.14
N LEU A 75 6.79 1.10 13.76
CA LEU A 75 5.58 1.71 13.23
C LEU A 75 5.75 2.05 11.75
N LEU A 76 4.84 1.57 10.92
CA LEU A 76 4.64 2.11 9.58
C LEU A 76 3.71 3.31 9.64
N ILE A 77 4.04 4.37 8.93
CA ILE A 77 3.20 5.56 8.81
C ILE A 77 2.88 5.73 7.33
N PHE A 78 1.59 5.69 7.03
CA PHE A 78 1.06 6.00 5.69
C PHE A 78 0.40 7.38 5.74
N GLU A 79 0.86 8.29 4.92
CA GLU A 79 0.30 9.65 4.81
C GLU A 79 -1.03 9.67 4.07
N GLY A 80 -1.27 8.67 3.23
CA GLY A 80 -2.54 8.45 2.55
C GLY A 80 -2.48 7.23 1.63
N VAL A 81 -3.58 6.48 1.57
CA VAL A 81 -3.77 5.36 0.63
C VAL A 81 -5.19 5.40 0.09
N ALA A 82 -5.34 5.58 -1.18
CA ALA A 82 -6.68 5.75 -1.77
C ALA A 82 -7.22 4.45 -2.38
N HIS A 83 -8.26 3.81 -1.77
CA HIS A 83 -9.11 4.32 -0.67
C HIS A 83 -9.12 3.37 0.52
N VAL A 84 -8.96 2.05 0.28
CA VAL A 84 -8.90 1.00 1.30
C VAL A 84 -7.55 0.31 1.19
N ALA A 85 -6.79 0.31 2.28
CA ALA A 85 -5.51 -0.36 2.37
C ALA A 85 -5.62 -1.60 3.25
N THR A 86 -5.24 -2.77 2.73
CA THR A 86 -5.07 -3.99 3.52
C THR A 86 -3.60 -4.32 3.62
N ILE A 87 -3.08 -4.39 4.84
CA ILE A 87 -1.66 -4.51 5.15
C ILE A 87 -1.33 -5.92 5.59
N TYR A 88 -0.28 -6.47 4.99
CA TYR A 88 0.32 -7.74 5.37
C TYR A 88 1.81 -7.55 5.62
N ILE A 89 2.35 -8.25 6.60
CA ILE A 89 3.79 -8.43 6.81
C ILE A 89 4.10 -9.91 6.59
N ASN A 90 4.95 -10.19 5.61
CA ASN A 90 5.18 -11.54 5.12
C ASN A 90 3.84 -12.15 4.65
N ASP A 91 3.37 -13.20 5.30
CA ASP A 91 2.07 -13.85 5.05
C ASP A 91 1.00 -13.50 6.09
N ASP A 92 1.36 -12.72 7.11
CA ASP A 92 0.47 -12.35 8.20
C ASP A 92 -0.37 -11.11 7.87
N PHE A 93 -1.70 -11.23 8.00
CA PHE A 93 -2.61 -10.09 7.95
C PHE A 93 -2.41 -9.20 9.19
N VAL A 94 -2.27 -7.90 8.99
CA VAL A 94 -2.10 -6.93 10.09
C VAL A 94 -3.37 -6.13 10.32
N LEU A 95 -3.83 -5.37 9.33
CA LEU A 95 -5.06 -4.59 9.42
C LEU A 95 -5.60 -4.16 8.05
N THR A 96 -6.84 -3.68 8.05
CA THR A 96 -7.43 -2.94 6.94
C THR A 96 -7.79 -1.53 7.41
N HIS A 97 -7.28 -0.51 6.69
CA HIS A 97 -7.63 0.90 6.88
C HIS A 97 -8.56 1.37 5.77
N LYS A 98 -9.57 2.17 6.14
CA LYS A 98 -10.54 2.75 5.22
C LYS A 98 -10.52 4.27 5.34
N GLY A 99 -10.18 4.93 4.25
CA GLY A 99 -10.06 6.38 4.17
C GLY A 99 -8.91 6.76 3.25
N GLY A 100 -9.17 7.62 2.24
CA GLY A 100 -8.20 7.96 1.21
C GLY A 100 -7.33 9.17 1.52
N TYR A 101 -7.69 9.97 2.54
CA TYR A 101 -7.10 11.29 2.79
C TYR A 101 -6.55 11.49 4.18
N ASP A 102 -6.49 10.44 4.98
CA ASP A 102 -6.01 10.51 6.35
C ASP A 102 -4.74 9.70 6.57
N GLU A 103 -3.85 10.25 7.40
CA GLU A 103 -2.68 9.53 7.89
C GLU A 103 -3.11 8.40 8.82
N PHE A 104 -2.52 7.23 8.68
CA PHE A 104 -2.68 6.16 9.64
C PHE A 104 -1.36 5.48 9.98
N LYS A 105 -1.32 4.88 11.18
CA LYS A 105 -0.14 4.20 11.73
C LYS A 105 -0.45 2.75 11.98
N VAL A 106 0.52 1.91 11.65
CA VAL A 106 0.43 0.45 11.79
C VAL A 106 1.59 -0.03 12.64
N ASP A 107 1.32 -0.60 13.79
CA ASP A 107 2.36 -1.28 14.58
C ASP A 107 2.60 -2.67 14.00
N ILE A 108 3.81 -2.91 13.55
CA ILE A 108 4.23 -4.17 12.93
C ILE A 108 5.22 -4.95 13.79
N SER A 109 5.45 -4.53 15.03
CA SER A 109 6.48 -5.08 15.91
C SER A 109 6.37 -6.58 16.13
N GLU A 110 5.13 -7.10 16.21
CA GLU A 110 4.85 -8.52 16.45
C GLU A 110 4.86 -9.39 15.18
N TYR A 111 4.89 -8.74 13.99
CA TYR A 111 4.80 -9.42 12.69
C TYR A 111 6.15 -9.54 11.99
N VAL A 112 7.13 -8.73 12.37
CA VAL A 112 8.43 -8.69 11.69
C VAL A 112 9.41 -9.71 12.27
N LYS A 113 10.26 -10.23 11.39
CA LYS A 113 11.43 -11.03 11.76
C LYS A 113 12.63 -10.09 11.90
N TYR A 114 13.17 -10.00 13.10
CA TYR A 114 14.31 -9.14 13.38
C TYR A 114 15.61 -9.76 12.85
N GLY A 115 16.50 -8.93 12.33
CA GLY A 115 17.76 -9.38 11.70
C GLY A 115 17.56 -10.02 10.32
N GLU A 116 16.34 -10.04 9.82
CA GLU A 116 15.97 -10.67 8.56
C GLU A 116 15.27 -9.69 7.62
N LYS A 117 15.17 -10.08 6.35
CA LYS A 117 14.36 -9.40 5.35
C LYS A 117 12.89 -9.78 5.54
N ASN A 118 12.04 -8.77 5.60
CA ASN A 118 10.59 -8.93 5.62
C ASN A 118 10.00 -8.32 4.34
N ILE A 119 8.79 -8.71 4.01
CA ILE A 119 8.04 -8.15 2.90
C ILE A 119 6.78 -7.48 3.43
N LEU A 120 6.64 -6.19 3.15
CA LEU A 120 5.40 -5.44 3.31
C LEU A 120 4.57 -5.63 2.04
N THR A 121 3.35 -6.14 2.16
CA THR A 121 2.37 -6.18 1.07
C THR A 121 1.20 -5.28 1.42
N VAL A 122 0.87 -4.38 0.51
CA VAL A 122 -0.27 -3.46 0.63
C VAL A 122 -1.22 -3.73 -0.54
N ILE A 123 -2.41 -4.23 -0.22
CA ILE A 123 -3.50 -4.34 -1.19
C ILE A 123 -4.28 -3.04 -1.13
N VAL A 124 -4.37 -2.35 -2.24
CA VAL A 124 -5.08 -1.06 -2.35
C VAL A 124 -6.32 -1.26 -3.21
N ASP A 125 -7.49 -1.04 -2.62
CA ASP A 125 -8.77 -1.01 -3.33
C ASP A 125 -9.18 0.44 -3.56
N SER A 126 -9.08 0.88 -4.81
CA SER A 126 -9.42 2.23 -5.25
C SER A 126 -10.83 2.32 -5.84
N ARG A 127 -11.63 1.26 -5.76
CA ARG A 127 -13.00 1.27 -6.25
C ARG A 127 -13.86 2.19 -5.41
N GLU A 128 -14.79 2.86 -6.09
CA GLU A 128 -15.78 3.69 -5.42
C GLU A 128 -16.60 2.87 -4.42
N ASN A 129 -16.71 3.36 -3.20
CA ASN A 129 -17.41 2.70 -2.12
C ASN A 129 -18.25 3.74 -1.34
N PRO A 130 -19.59 3.59 -1.27
CA PRO A 130 -20.44 4.54 -0.55
C PRO A 130 -20.14 4.69 0.93
N ASN A 131 -19.43 3.72 1.52
CA ASN A 131 -19.06 3.72 2.93
C ASN A 131 -17.64 4.23 3.20
N VAL A 132 -16.90 4.65 2.17
CA VAL A 132 -15.52 5.12 2.27
C VAL A 132 -15.35 6.39 1.46
N PRO A 133 -15.21 7.56 2.08
CA PRO A 133 -14.94 8.80 1.36
C PRO A 133 -13.57 8.77 0.63
N PRO A 134 -13.48 9.44 -0.54
CA PRO A 134 -14.53 10.14 -1.27
C PRO A 134 -15.36 9.19 -2.12
N PHE A 135 -16.66 9.47 -2.25
CA PHE A 135 -17.55 8.71 -3.12
C PHE A 135 -18.62 9.59 -3.74
N GLY A 136 -19.23 9.08 -4.82
CA GLY A 136 -20.35 9.68 -5.51
C GLY A 136 -19.99 10.47 -6.75
N GLY A 137 -20.79 10.31 -7.80
CA GLY A 137 -20.60 10.93 -9.11
C GLY A 137 -20.78 12.45 -9.17
N LEU A 138 -20.82 13.14 -8.03
CA LEU A 138 -20.89 14.59 -7.90
C LEU A 138 -19.57 15.21 -7.45
N ILE A 139 -18.48 14.44 -7.44
CA ILE A 139 -17.17 14.94 -7.09
C ILE A 139 -16.60 15.67 -8.29
N ASP A 140 -16.25 16.94 -8.10
CA ASP A 140 -15.76 17.84 -9.15
C ASP A 140 -14.26 17.67 -9.41
N TYR A 141 -13.67 16.54 -9.05
CA TYR A 141 -12.28 16.19 -9.30
C TYR A 141 -12.13 14.67 -9.45
N LEU A 142 -11.01 14.30 -10.06
CA LEU A 142 -10.68 12.92 -10.31
C LEU A 142 -10.19 12.21 -9.06
N GLY A 143 -10.78 11.07 -8.75
CA GLY A 143 -10.24 10.16 -7.77
C GLY A 143 -8.97 9.49 -8.30
N TYR A 144 -7.87 9.64 -7.57
CA TYR A 144 -6.65 8.86 -7.79
C TYR A 144 -6.70 7.60 -6.94
N GLY A 145 -5.97 6.56 -7.37
CA GLY A 145 -5.74 5.36 -6.57
C GLY A 145 -4.26 5.16 -6.32
N GLY A 146 -3.92 4.50 -5.21
CA GLY A 146 -2.54 4.16 -4.89
C GLY A 146 -2.07 4.67 -3.53
N ILE A 147 -0.78 4.69 -3.36
CA ILE A 147 -0.08 5.14 -2.14
C ILE A 147 0.64 6.44 -2.42
#